data_8daf2f0ae8875a22295927e4f1147212
#
_entry.id   8daf2f0ae8875a22295927e4f1147212
#
_cell.length_a   1.000
_cell.length_b   1.000
_cell.length_c   1.000
_cell.angle_alpha   90.00
_cell.angle_beta   90.00
_cell.angle_gamma   90.00
#
_symmetry.space_group_name_H-M   'P 1'
#
loop_
_entity.id
_entity.type
_entity.pdbx_description
1 polymer ?
#
loop_
_entity_poly.entity_id
_entity_poly.type
_entity_poly.pdbx_seq_one_letter_code
_entity_poly.pdbx_strand_id
1 'polypeptide(L)'
;MAHVTVISEFMYAQQVISGHHRLTADEPVSLGGGDSGPAPYELLLASLGACTSITLRMYAGRKGWELGKITVGLRYARGSDDQERIDRRMSFSKPLSPEQKARLVEIAGKTPVTKTLSRGVAIDTSVAD
;
A
#
# COMPACT_ATOMS: atom_id res chain seq x y z
N MET A 1 6.18 -13.01 -10.20
CA MET A 1 6.82 -11.70 -10.35
C MET A 1 5.76 -10.64 -10.64
N ALA A 2 5.83 -9.53 -9.95
CA ALA A 2 4.83 -8.48 -10.11
C ALA A 2 5.04 -7.72 -11.43
N HIS A 3 3.95 -7.44 -12.13
CA HIS A 3 4.00 -6.79 -13.44
C HIS A 3 2.75 -5.94 -13.65
N VAL A 4 2.96 -4.69 -14.08
CA VAL A 4 1.88 -3.73 -14.32
C VAL A 4 2.20 -2.93 -15.58
N THR A 5 1.18 -2.65 -16.40
CA THR A 5 1.27 -1.70 -17.49
C THR A 5 0.33 -0.53 -17.22
N VAL A 6 0.80 0.68 -17.42
CA VAL A 6 0.00 1.89 -17.23
C VAL A 6 -0.10 2.61 -18.58
N ILE A 7 -1.34 2.95 -18.98
CA ILE A 7 -1.61 3.61 -20.26
C ILE A 7 -2.31 4.93 -20.01
N SER A 8 -1.76 6.00 -20.57
CA SER A 8 -2.32 7.34 -20.51
C SER A 8 -2.79 7.75 -21.90
N GLU A 9 -4.09 8.02 -22.07
CA GLU A 9 -4.63 8.44 -23.36
C GLU A 9 -5.23 9.84 -23.33
N PHE A 10 -5.80 10.25 -22.19
CA PHE A 10 -6.50 11.52 -22.11
C PHE A 10 -6.42 12.09 -20.70
N MET A 11 -5.99 13.34 -20.59
CA MET A 11 -5.86 14.07 -19.33
C MET A 11 -4.96 13.30 -18.35
N TYR A 12 -5.33 13.23 -17.09
CA TYR A 12 -4.52 12.59 -16.04
C TYR A 12 -5.00 11.21 -15.64
N ALA A 13 -6.16 10.78 -16.17
CA ALA A 13 -6.67 9.44 -15.88
C ALA A 13 -5.76 8.39 -16.53
N GLN A 14 -5.42 7.37 -15.74
CA GLN A 14 -4.50 6.30 -16.15
C GLN A 14 -5.22 4.97 -16.09
N GLN A 15 -5.06 4.15 -17.10
CA GLN A 15 -5.48 2.76 -17.05
C GLN A 15 -4.34 1.92 -16.48
N VAL A 16 -4.61 1.22 -15.40
CA VAL A 16 -3.63 0.33 -14.76
C VAL A 16 -4.07 -1.10 -15.02
N ILE A 17 -3.18 -1.87 -15.65
CA ILE A 17 -3.49 -3.23 -16.09
C ILE A 17 -2.51 -4.21 -15.47
N SER A 18 -3.05 -5.20 -14.76
CA SER A 18 -2.26 -6.28 -14.18
C SER A 18 -2.98 -7.60 -14.49
N GLY A 19 -2.50 -8.33 -15.49
CA GLY A 19 -3.20 -9.53 -15.96
C GLY A 19 -4.59 -9.19 -16.46
N HIS A 20 -5.61 -9.81 -15.88
CA HIS A 20 -7.01 -9.51 -16.20
C HIS A 20 -7.61 -8.43 -15.31
N HIS A 21 -6.82 -7.89 -14.37
CA HIS A 21 -7.28 -6.82 -13.47
C HIS A 21 -7.07 -5.46 -14.11
N ARG A 22 -8.07 -4.59 -13.93
CA ARG A 22 -8.01 -3.22 -14.41
C ARG A 22 -8.46 -2.29 -13.32
N LEU A 23 -7.73 -1.19 -13.17
CA LEU A 23 -8.16 -0.11 -12.29
C LEU A 23 -7.73 1.22 -12.89
N THR A 24 -8.31 2.29 -12.39
CA THR A 24 -8.01 3.64 -12.85
C THR A 24 -7.26 4.38 -11.75
N ALA A 25 -6.19 5.07 -12.13
CA ALA A 25 -5.53 6.05 -11.28
C ALA A 25 -5.78 7.43 -11.88
N ASP A 26 -5.88 8.44 -11.02
CA ASP A 26 -6.12 9.81 -11.49
C ASP A 26 -5.58 10.77 -10.42
N GLU A 27 -5.70 12.06 -10.68
CA GLU A 27 -5.47 13.09 -9.69
C GLU A 27 -6.81 13.66 -9.24
N PRO A 28 -6.88 14.25 -8.04
CA PRO A 28 -8.11 14.93 -7.62
C PRO A 28 -8.32 16.21 -8.42
N VAL A 29 -9.54 16.69 -8.41
CA VAL A 29 -9.90 17.91 -9.15
C VAL A 29 -9.02 19.09 -8.75
N SER A 30 -8.65 19.19 -7.47
CA SER A 30 -7.78 20.26 -6.97
C SER A 30 -6.40 20.27 -7.63
N LEU A 31 -5.95 19.14 -8.19
CA LEU A 31 -4.68 19.04 -8.89
C LEU A 31 -4.85 18.91 -10.41
N GLY A 32 -6.04 19.19 -10.91
CA GLY A 32 -6.31 19.20 -12.34
C GLY A 32 -6.83 17.90 -12.92
N GLY A 33 -7.07 16.89 -12.08
CA GLY A 33 -7.60 15.62 -12.52
C GLY A 33 -9.11 15.57 -12.51
N GLY A 34 -9.66 14.42 -12.87
CA GLY A 34 -11.09 14.16 -12.88
C GLY A 34 -11.59 13.37 -11.68
N ASP A 35 -10.69 13.03 -10.76
CA ASP A 35 -11.01 12.23 -9.57
C ASP A 35 -11.69 10.90 -9.92
N SER A 36 -11.27 10.30 -11.03
CA SER A 36 -11.85 9.05 -11.52
C SER A 36 -11.22 7.80 -10.88
N GLY A 37 -10.22 7.97 -10.02
CA GLY A 37 -9.56 6.88 -9.32
C GLY A 37 -8.60 7.43 -8.30
N PRO A 38 -7.99 6.54 -7.49
CA PRO A 38 -7.01 6.95 -6.48
C PRO A 38 -5.79 7.60 -7.12
N ALA A 39 -5.18 8.53 -6.40
CA ALA A 39 -3.94 9.18 -6.82
C ALA A 39 -2.75 8.23 -6.63
N PRO A 40 -1.62 8.49 -7.32
CA PRO A 40 -0.47 7.58 -7.25
C PRO A 40 0.02 7.25 -5.83
N TYR A 41 0.14 8.24 -4.94
CA TYR A 41 0.57 7.96 -3.56
C TYR A 41 -0.47 7.14 -2.80
N GLU A 42 -1.74 7.31 -3.11
CA GLU A 42 -2.80 6.49 -2.50
C GLU A 42 -2.67 5.03 -2.92
N LEU A 43 -2.28 4.78 -4.17
CA LEU A 43 -2.01 3.42 -4.65
C LEU A 43 -0.78 2.82 -3.98
N LEU A 44 0.24 3.64 -3.74
CA LEU A 44 1.42 3.20 -2.99
C LEU A 44 1.03 2.79 -1.57
N LEU A 45 0.24 3.61 -0.90
CA LEU A 45 -0.25 3.30 0.45
C LEU A 45 -1.13 2.06 0.44
N ALA A 46 -2.00 1.91 -0.57
CA ALA A 46 -2.86 0.75 -0.70
C ALA A 46 -2.05 -0.54 -0.82
N SER A 47 -0.95 -0.51 -1.58
CA SER A 47 -0.08 -1.68 -1.72
C SER A 47 0.55 -2.06 -0.38
N LEU A 48 1.01 -1.08 0.38
CA LEU A 48 1.57 -1.32 1.70
C LEU A 48 0.50 -1.87 2.66
N GLY A 49 -0.71 -1.29 2.62
CA GLY A 49 -1.81 -1.74 3.46
C GLY A 49 -2.25 -3.17 3.14
N ALA A 50 -2.39 -3.48 1.86
CA ALA A 50 -2.77 -4.83 1.43
C ALA A 50 -1.71 -5.85 1.84
N CYS A 51 -0.43 -5.55 1.61
CA CYS A 51 0.66 -6.44 2.00
C CYS A 51 0.67 -6.66 3.51
N THR A 52 0.46 -5.59 4.29
CA THR A 52 0.38 -5.68 5.74
C THR A 52 -0.74 -6.62 6.18
N SER A 53 -1.95 -6.35 5.71
CA SER A 53 -3.13 -7.11 6.12
C SER A 53 -3.03 -8.59 5.73
N ILE A 54 -2.60 -8.86 4.49
CA ILE A 54 -2.44 -10.23 4.01
C ILE A 54 -1.42 -10.99 4.86
N THR A 55 -0.27 -10.37 5.14
CA THR A 55 0.77 -11.00 5.94
C THR A 55 0.29 -11.30 7.36
N LEU A 56 -0.44 -10.36 7.97
CA LEU A 56 -1.00 -10.59 9.30
C LEU A 56 -2.02 -11.72 9.29
N ARG A 57 -2.85 -11.82 8.25
CA ARG A 57 -3.78 -12.94 8.10
C ARG A 57 -3.05 -14.27 8.03
N MET A 58 -1.98 -14.32 7.23
CA MET A 58 -1.19 -15.55 7.11
C MET A 58 -0.56 -15.94 8.44
N TYR A 59 0.01 -14.96 9.13
CA TYR A 59 0.65 -15.22 10.44
C TYR A 59 -0.38 -15.69 11.47
N ALA A 60 -1.51 -14.98 11.58
CA ALA A 60 -2.56 -15.33 12.52
C ALA A 60 -3.14 -16.70 12.22
N GLY A 61 -3.28 -17.06 10.94
CA GLY A 61 -3.76 -18.37 10.54
C GLY A 61 -2.85 -19.48 11.04
N ARG A 62 -1.55 -19.29 10.95
CA ARG A 62 -0.58 -20.29 11.45
C ARG A 62 -0.60 -20.40 12.96
N LYS A 63 -0.88 -19.30 13.65
CA LYS A 63 -0.91 -19.28 15.13
C LYS A 63 -2.27 -19.66 15.70
N GLY A 64 -3.30 -19.76 14.86
CA GLY A 64 -4.65 -19.98 15.33
C GLY A 64 -5.26 -18.78 16.03
N TRP A 65 -4.77 -17.56 15.73
CA TRP A 65 -5.29 -16.33 16.32
C TRP A 65 -6.45 -15.80 15.50
N GLU A 66 -7.51 -15.37 16.19
CA GLU A 66 -8.66 -14.77 15.54
C GLU A 66 -8.57 -13.24 15.64
N LEU A 67 -8.27 -12.61 14.51
CA LEU A 67 -8.13 -11.16 14.45
C LEU A 67 -9.44 -10.45 14.15
N GLY A 68 -10.40 -11.18 13.55
CA GLY A 68 -11.61 -10.56 13.04
C GLY A 68 -11.30 -9.70 11.83
N LYS A 69 -12.01 -8.58 11.70
CA LYS A 69 -11.76 -7.62 10.64
C LYS A 69 -10.45 -6.87 10.94
N ILE A 70 -9.56 -6.80 9.95
CA ILE A 70 -8.34 -6.02 10.04
C ILE A 70 -8.55 -4.71 9.30
N THR A 71 -8.29 -3.59 9.96
CA THR A 71 -8.31 -2.27 9.33
C THR A 71 -6.91 -1.68 9.42
N VAL A 72 -6.36 -1.27 8.29
CA VAL A 72 -5.05 -0.63 8.23
C VAL A 72 -5.23 0.76 7.65
N GLY A 73 -5.03 1.78 8.50
CA GLY A 73 -5.03 3.16 8.07
C GLY A 73 -3.61 3.60 7.78
N LEU A 74 -3.40 4.29 6.67
CA LEU A 74 -2.07 4.73 6.26
C LEU A 74 -2.10 6.19 5.87
N ARG A 75 -1.08 6.91 6.28
CA ARG A 75 -0.94 8.32 5.96
C ARG A 75 0.49 8.60 5.53
N TYR A 76 0.63 9.24 4.38
CA TYR A 76 1.91 9.73 3.90
C TYR A 76 2.04 11.22 4.22
N ALA A 77 3.23 11.63 4.67
CA ALA A 77 3.52 13.04 4.92
C ALA A 77 4.97 13.33 4.55
N ARG A 78 5.19 14.56 4.07
CA ARG A 78 6.52 15.09 3.84
C ARG A 78 6.70 16.32 4.73
N GLY A 79 7.75 16.30 5.56
CA GLY A 79 8.04 17.40 6.45
C GLY A 79 8.72 18.57 5.74
N SER A 80 8.89 19.69 6.45
CA SER A 80 9.57 20.88 5.93
C SER A 80 11.05 20.62 5.63
N ASP A 81 11.63 19.58 6.21
CA ASP A 81 13.00 19.11 5.96
C ASP A 81 13.08 18.14 4.80
N ASP A 82 12.00 17.99 4.03
CA ASP A 82 11.87 17.06 2.91
C ASP A 82 11.94 15.58 3.32
N GLN A 83 11.82 15.29 4.61
CA GLN A 83 11.75 13.92 5.10
C GLN A 83 10.35 13.35 4.87
N GLU A 84 10.31 12.17 4.27
CA GLU A 84 9.05 11.48 4.00
C GLU A 84 8.81 10.42 5.06
N ARG A 85 7.55 10.27 5.47
CA ARG A 85 7.19 9.21 6.39
C ARG A 85 5.80 8.70 6.10
N ILE A 86 5.59 7.44 6.45
CA ILE A 86 4.27 6.80 6.39
C ILE A 86 3.93 6.35 7.80
N ASP A 87 2.77 6.80 8.28
CA ASP A 87 2.21 6.31 9.53
C ASP A 87 1.21 5.21 9.19
N ARG A 88 1.34 4.08 9.87
CA ARG A 88 0.49 2.91 9.67
C ARG A 88 -0.17 2.56 10.98
N ARG A 89 -1.50 2.59 11.01
CA ARG A 89 -2.29 2.28 12.19
C ARG A 89 -3.18 1.09 11.91
N MET A 90 -3.06 0.07 12.76
CA MET A 90 -3.80 -1.17 12.59
C MET A 90 -4.82 -1.32 13.70
N SER A 91 -5.99 -1.86 13.36
CA SER A 91 -6.99 -2.22 14.35
C SER A 91 -7.64 -3.54 13.98
N PHE A 92 -8.17 -4.21 15.00
CA PHE A 92 -8.73 -5.57 14.86
C PHE A 92 -10.06 -5.61 15.58
N SER A 93 -11.04 -6.30 14.99
CA SER A 93 -12.37 -6.35 15.58
C SER A 93 -12.53 -7.39 16.68
N LYS A 94 -11.53 -8.25 16.89
CA LYS A 94 -11.51 -9.22 17.98
C LYS A 94 -10.54 -8.78 19.07
N PRO A 95 -10.81 -9.13 20.35
CA PRO A 95 -9.89 -8.78 21.42
C PRO A 95 -8.56 -9.52 21.29
N LEU A 96 -7.48 -8.82 21.57
CA LEU A 96 -6.12 -9.37 21.48
C LEU A 96 -5.36 -9.02 22.76
N SER A 97 -4.49 -9.92 23.20
CA SER A 97 -3.63 -9.66 24.34
C SER A 97 -2.55 -8.63 23.98
N PRO A 98 -1.93 -7.95 24.97
CA PRO A 98 -0.82 -7.07 24.67
C PRO A 98 0.32 -7.75 23.93
N GLU A 99 0.61 -9.02 24.27
CA GLU A 99 1.66 -9.80 23.60
C GLU A 99 1.32 -10.05 22.13
N GLN A 100 0.06 -10.38 21.83
CA GLN A 100 -0.39 -10.56 20.45
C GLN A 100 -0.26 -9.27 19.67
N LYS A 101 -0.68 -8.14 20.25
CA LYS A 101 -0.59 -6.84 19.59
C LYS A 101 0.86 -6.47 19.28
N ALA A 102 1.76 -6.67 20.25
CA ALA A 102 3.18 -6.38 20.06
C ALA A 102 3.78 -7.23 18.96
N ARG A 103 3.41 -8.52 18.89
CA ARG A 103 3.90 -9.41 17.87
C ARG A 103 3.40 -9.02 16.49
N LEU A 104 2.14 -8.59 16.38
CA LEU A 104 1.59 -8.14 15.10
C LEU A 104 2.28 -6.88 14.59
N VAL A 105 2.62 -5.95 15.47
CA VAL A 105 3.42 -4.76 15.09
C VAL A 105 4.78 -5.19 14.54
N GLU A 106 5.42 -6.14 15.20
CA GLU A 106 6.71 -6.68 14.78
C GLU A 106 6.62 -7.33 13.40
N ILE A 107 5.60 -8.15 13.16
CA ILE A 107 5.37 -8.79 11.87
C ILE A 107 5.08 -7.75 10.79
N ALA A 108 4.29 -6.71 11.10
CA ALA A 108 4.00 -5.64 10.14
C ALA A 108 5.27 -4.95 9.65
N GLY A 109 6.28 -4.82 10.50
CA GLY A 109 7.57 -4.23 10.12
C GLY A 109 8.41 -5.11 9.19
N LYS A 110 8.04 -6.36 9.01
CA LYS A 110 8.81 -7.34 8.23
C LYS A 110 8.12 -7.77 6.95
N THR A 111 7.03 -7.13 6.56
CA THR A 111 6.33 -7.51 5.33
C THR A 111 7.16 -7.12 4.11
N PRO A 112 7.02 -7.83 2.98
CA PRO A 112 7.84 -7.55 1.78
C PRO A 112 7.78 -6.09 1.32
N VAL A 113 6.58 -5.51 1.21
CA VAL A 113 6.45 -4.13 0.73
C VAL A 113 7.02 -3.14 1.76
N THR A 114 6.86 -3.41 3.07
CA THR A 114 7.48 -2.59 4.11
C THR A 114 8.99 -2.55 3.92
N LYS A 115 9.60 -3.71 3.72
CA LYS A 115 11.05 -3.79 3.54
C LYS A 115 11.52 -3.06 2.28
N THR A 116 10.80 -3.22 1.18
CA THR A 116 11.12 -2.55 -0.08
C THR A 116 11.08 -1.04 0.09
N LEU A 117 10.00 -0.52 0.68
CA LEU A 117 9.87 0.92 0.88
C LEU A 117 10.92 1.47 1.84
N SER A 118 11.25 0.73 2.88
CA SER A 118 12.23 1.17 3.88
C SER A 118 13.64 1.21 3.33
N ARG A 119 13.98 0.28 2.44
CA ARG A 119 15.31 0.22 1.83
C ARG A 119 15.44 1.08 0.58
N GLY A 120 14.32 1.33 -0.09
CA GLY A 120 14.33 1.86 -1.43
C GLY A 120 14.68 0.77 -2.44
N VAL A 121 14.46 1.06 -3.72
CA VAL A 121 14.67 0.11 -4.80
C VAL A 121 15.20 0.86 -6.01
N ALA A 122 16.19 0.29 -6.69
CA ALA A 122 16.73 0.87 -7.91
C ALA A 122 15.70 0.85 -9.03
N ILE A 123 15.63 1.93 -9.80
CA ILE A 123 14.69 2.06 -10.91
C ILE A 123 15.49 2.34 -12.17
N ASP A 124 15.43 1.41 -13.13
CA ASP A 124 16.08 1.56 -14.42
C ASP A 124 15.04 1.97 -15.45
N THR A 125 15.33 3.03 -16.22
CA THR A 125 14.37 3.61 -17.15
C THR A 125 14.92 3.59 -18.56
N SER A 126 14.07 3.21 -19.51
CA SER A 126 14.44 3.21 -20.93
C SER A 126 13.22 3.60 -21.78
N VAL A 127 13.48 3.93 -23.04
CA VAL A 127 12.42 4.21 -24.00
C VAL A 127 12.46 3.15 -25.08
N ALA A 128 11.31 2.55 -25.37
CA ALA A 128 11.17 1.58 -26.46
C ALA A 128 11.03 2.33 -27.79
N ASP A 129 11.58 1.75 -28.86
CA ASP A 129 11.46 2.30 -30.21
C ASP A 129 10.07 2.14 -30.77
#